data_50366a2e61100136d098325a476fb324
#
_entry.id   50366a2e61100136d098325a476fb324
#
_cell.length_a   1.000
_cell.length_b   1.000
_cell.length_c   1.000
_cell.angle_alpha   90.00
_cell.angle_beta   90.00
_cell.angle_gamma   90.00
#
_symmetry.space_group_name_H-M   'P 1'
#
loop_
_entity.id
_entity.type
_entity.pdbx_description
1 polymer ?
#
loop_
_entity_poly.entity_id
_entity_poly.type
_entity_poly.pdbx_seq_one_letter_code
_entity_poly.pdbx_strand_id
1 'polypeptide(L)'
;MDAKKSTGFKLSVATLAIMNVTAVVSLRGLPAEAVYGPSSAFYYLFAAIVFLIPTSLVAAELAAMFADKQGGVFRWVGEAYGARTGFLAIWLQWIESTIWYPTVLTFGAVSIAFIGLNQHADMILASNKIFTLVVAVSYTHLRAHETVLD
;
A
#
# COMPACT_ATOMS: atom_id res chain seq x y z
N MET A 1 3.10 43.10 4.09
CA MET A 1 3.32 41.78 3.43
C MET A 1 2.71 40.73 4.37
N ASP A 2 1.43 40.45 4.15
CA ASP A 2 0.69 39.51 5.00
C ASP A 2 1.10 38.09 4.66
N ALA A 3 1.70 37.39 5.64
CA ALA A 3 2.03 36.00 5.53
C ALA A 3 0.72 35.21 5.46
N LYS A 4 0.38 34.71 4.26
CA LYS A 4 -0.74 33.83 3.98
C LYS A 4 -0.60 32.59 4.87
N LYS A 5 -1.37 32.56 5.96
CA LYS A 5 -1.47 31.44 6.87
C LYS A 5 -1.96 30.22 6.06
N SER A 6 -1.06 29.31 5.71
CA SER A 6 -1.45 28.05 5.07
C SER A 6 -2.31 27.29 6.08
N THR A 7 -3.60 27.20 5.81
CA THR A 7 -4.54 26.32 6.51
C THR A 7 -4.18 24.89 6.11
N GLY A 8 -3.17 24.33 6.75
CA GLY A 8 -2.82 22.92 6.61
C GLY A 8 -4.04 22.07 6.97
N PHE A 9 -4.55 21.34 6.01
CA PHE A 9 -5.64 20.40 6.20
C PHE A 9 -5.19 19.36 7.26
N LYS A 10 -5.79 19.41 8.44
CA LYS A 10 -5.48 18.47 9.53
C LYS A 10 -6.34 17.23 9.35
N LEU A 11 -5.74 16.16 8.85
CA LEU A 11 -6.39 14.85 8.81
C LEU A 11 -6.62 14.35 10.23
N SER A 12 -7.84 13.84 10.50
CA SER A 12 -8.12 13.20 11.78
C SER A 12 -7.43 11.83 11.85
N VAL A 13 -7.15 11.36 13.07
CA VAL A 13 -6.58 10.03 13.30
C VAL A 13 -7.46 8.94 12.69
N ALA A 14 -8.78 9.08 12.80
CA ALA A 14 -9.74 8.14 12.21
C ALA A 14 -9.62 8.10 10.68
N THR A 15 -9.50 9.26 10.03
CA THR A 15 -9.33 9.34 8.57
C THR A 15 -8.03 8.67 8.14
N LEU A 16 -6.92 8.92 8.84
CA LEU A 16 -5.64 8.27 8.57
C LEU A 16 -5.71 6.76 8.76
N ALA A 17 -6.37 6.29 9.83
CA ALA A 17 -6.56 4.87 10.08
C ALA A 17 -7.36 4.20 8.95
N ILE A 18 -8.48 4.79 8.53
CA ILE A 18 -9.30 4.28 7.43
C ILE A 18 -8.50 4.23 6.12
N MET A 19 -7.74 5.28 5.80
CA MET A 19 -6.87 5.31 4.62
C MET A 19 -5.84 4.17 4.63
N ASN A 20 -5.21 3.91 5.78
CA ASN A 20 -4.28 2.80 5.92
C ASN A 20 -4.97 1.44 5.78
N VAL A 21 -6.13 1.25 6.40
CA VAL A 21 -6.92 0.02 6.27
C VAL A 21 -7.28 -0.23 4.81
N THR A 22 -7.78 0.77 4.09
CA THR A 22 -8.13 0.62 2.66
C THR A 22 -6.92 0.33 1.77
N ALA A 23 -5.73 0.80 2.14
CA ALA A 23 -4.51 0.54 1.38
C ALA A 23 -3.94 -0.87 1.62
N VAL A 24 -4.09 -1.42 2.83
CA VAL A 24 -3.44 -2.67 3.24
C VAL A 24 -4.39 -3.87 3.18
N VAL A 25 -5.68 -3.68 3.52
CA VAL A 25 -6.66 -4.78 3.50
C VAL A 25 -6.96 -5.17 2.06
N SER A 26 -6.55 -6.37 1.70
CA SER A 26 -6.72 -6.91 0.36
C SER A 26 -7.70 -8.08 0.36
N LEU A 27 -8.81 -7.94 -0.38
CA LEU A 27 -9.77 -9.03 -0.60
C LEU A 27 -9.16 -10.20 -1.38
N ARG A 28 -8.03 -9.96 -2.05
CA ARG A 28 -7.30 -10.99 -2.81
C ARG A 28 -6.84 -12.16 -1.93
N GLY A 29 -6.49 -11.88 -0.67
CA GLY A 29 -6.04 -12.91 0.28
C GLY A 29 -7.16 -13.83 0.78
N LEU A 30 -8.42 -13.39 0.76
CA LEU A 30 -9.53 -14.11 1.36
C LEU A 30 -9.70 -15.56 0.91
N PRO A 31 -9.57 -15.91 -0.40
CA PRO A 31 -9.68 -17.31 -0.81
C PRO A 31 -8.58 -18.20 -0.23
N ALA A 32 -7.35 -17.70 -0.10
CA ALA A 32 -6.25 -18.41 0.52
C ALA A 32 -6.47 -18.59 2.03
N GLU A 33 -7.01 -17.57 2.70
CA GLU A 33 -7.35 -17.60 4.12
C GLU A 33 -8.52 -18.57 4.42
N ALA A 34 -9.47 -18.67 3.52
CA ALA A 34 -10.63 -19.56 3.68
C ALA A 34 -10.22 -21.03 3.82
N VAL A 35 -9.07 -21.43 3.28
CA VAL A 35 -8.52 -22.80 3.39
C VAL A 35 -8.17 -23.12 4.84
N TYR A 36 -7.73 -22.15 5.62
CA TYR A 36 -7.35 -22.32 7.03
C TYR A 36 -8.57 -22.30 7.98
N GLY A 37 -9.74 -21.86 7.48
CA GLY A 37 -10.97 -21.79 8.27
C GLY A 37 -10.84 -20.89 9.50
N PRO A 38 -11.57 -21.18 10.61
CA PRO A 38 -11.54 -20.36 11.83
C PRO A 38 -10.17 -20.22 12.49
N SER A 39 -9.23 -21.14 12.22
CA SER A 39 -7.86 -21.08 12.74
C SER A 39 -7.11 -19.85 12.25
N SER A 40 -7.46 -19.30 11.09
CA SER A 40 -6.86 -18.07 10.57
C SER A 40 -7.02 -16.90 11.54
N ALA A 41 -8.16 -16.78 12.20
CA ALA A 41 -8.41 -15.72 13.17
C ALA A 41 -7.41 -15.76 14.36
N PHE A 42 -7.07 -16.97 14.82
CA PHE A 42 -6.07 -17.15 15.88
C PHE A 42 -4.67 -16.69 15.40
N TYR A 43 -4.25 -17.08 14.19
CA TYR A 43 -2.96 -16.68 13.66
C TYR A 43 -2.86 -15.18 13.43
N TYR A 44 -3.93 -14.55 12.94
CA TYR A 44 -3.98 -13.09 12.79
C TYR A 44 -3.91 -12.37 14.12
N LEU A 45 -4.65 -12.84 15.14
CA LEU A 45 -4.60 -12.26 16.47
C LEU A 45 -3.20 -12.38 17.08
N PHE A 46 -2.59 -13.56 16.96
CA PHE A 46 -1.23 -13.80 17.42
C PHE A 46 -0.22 -12.87 16.73
N ALA A 47 -0.28 -12.80 15.39
CA ALA A 47 0.57 -11.90 14.61
C ALA A 47 0.34 -10.42 14.96
N ALA A 48 -0.90 -10.01 15.22
CA ALA A 48 -1.20 -8.66 15.64
C ALA A 48 -0.56 -8.32 17.01
N ILE A 49 -0.64 -9.20 17.97
CA ILE A 49 -0.08 -8.97 19.31
C ILE A 49 1.46 -8.99 19.28
N VAL A 50 2.05 -9.97 18.61
CA VAL A 50 3.51 -10.19 18.66
C VAL A 50 4.27 -9.29 17.69
N PHE A 51 3.66 -8.95 16.55
CA PHE A 51 4.33 -8.21 15.50
C PHE A 51 3.72 -6.83 15.24
N LEU A 52 2.41 -6.75 14.96
CA LEU A 52 1.79 -5.49 14.54
C LEU A 52 1.82 -4.43 15.64
N ILE A 53 1.45 -4.76 16.87
CA ILE A 53 1.43 -3.79 17.97
C ILE A 53 2.86 -3.27 18.27
N PRO A 54 3.89 -4.11 18.51
CA PRO A 54 5.22 -3.61 18.77
C PRO A 54 5.80 -2.77 17.62
N THR A 55 5.65 -3.21 16.39
CA THR A 55 6.19 -2.47 15.24
C THR A 55 5.47 -1.14 15.01
N SER A 56 4.16 -1.07 15.24
CA SER A 56 3.42 0.19 15.14
C SER A 56 3.78 1.19 16.23
N LEU A 57 4.04 0.72 17.46
CA LEU A 57 4.51 1.58 18.55
C LEU A 57 5.90 2.13 18.26
N VAL A 58 6.83 1.31 17.79
CA VAL A 58 8.17 1.76 17.39
C VAL A 58 8.10 2.78 16.24
N ALA A 59 7.26 2.52 15.24
CA ALA A 59 7.06 3.45 14.12
C ALA A 59 6.47 4.79 14.59
N ALA A 60 5.53 4.76 15.53
CA ALA A 60 4.94 5.96 16.13
C ALA A 60 5.96 6.78 16.91
N GLU A 61 6.82 6.11 17.69
CA GLU A 61 7.89 6.75 18.44
C GLU A 61 8.94 7.39 17.52
N LEU A 62 9.38 6.67 16.48
CA LEU A 62 10.30 7.21 15.47
C LEU A 62 9.68 8.40 14.72
N ALA A 63 8.39 8.32 14.37
CA ALA A 63 7.70 9.44 13.74
C ALA A 63 7.61 10.66 14.66
N ALA A 64 7.41 10.47 15.95
CA ALA A 64 7.40 11.55 16.94
C ALA A 64 8.81 12.16 17.16
N MET A 65 9.85 11.34 17.23
CA MET A 65 11.23 11.80 17.38
C MET A 65 11.71 12.67 16.21
N PHE A 66 11.25 12.38 15.00
CA PHE A 66 11.65 13.07 13.78
C PHE A 66 10.53 13.91 13.16
N ALA A 67 9.55 14.35 13.95
CA ALA A 67 8.39 15.10 13.47
C ALA A 67 8.73 16.42 12.77
N ASP A 68 9.85 17.04 13.12
CA ASP A 68 10.38 18.27 12.54
C ASP A 68 11.20 18.04 11.26
N LYS A 69 11.55 16.78 10.96
CA LYS A 69 12.42 16.41 9.84
C LYS A 69 11.64 15.54 8.83
N GLN A 70 11.65 15.97 7.57
CA GLN A 70 11.11 15.15 6.50
C GLN A 70 12.07 14.02 6.11
N GLY A 71 11.55 12.91 5.60
CA GLY A 71 12.37 11.81 5.06
C GLY A 71 11.96 10.40 5.50
N GLY A 72 11.03 10.25 6.45
CA GLY A 72 10.49 8.94 6.85
C GLY A 72 11.57 7.89 7.12
N VAL A 73 11.42 6.71 6.51
CA VAL A 73 12.34 5.57 6.71
C VAL A 73 13.80 5.91 6.39
N PHE A 74 14.06 6.75 5.38
CA PHE A 74 15.42 7.22 5.08
C PHE A 74 16.06 7.89 6.30
N ARG A 75 15.29 8.74 6.97
CA ARG A 75 15.78 9.49 8.13
C ARG A 75 15.99 8.57 9.32
N TRP A 76 15.03 7.71 9.59
CA TRP A 76 15.11 6.77 10.71
C TRP A 76 16.32 5.85 10.62
N VAL A 77 16.53 5.25 9.46
CA VAL A 77 17.68 4.36 9.22
C VAL A 77 18.99 5.13 9.08
N GLY A 78 18.94 6.30 8.44
CA GLY A 78 20.11 7.14 8.20
C GLY A 78 20.71 7.72 9.47
N GLU A 79 19.90 8.10 10.45
CA GLU A 79 20.38 8.60 11.76
C GLU A 79 20.98 7.46 12.61
N ALA A 80 20.44 6.24 12.50
CA ALA A 80 20.93 5.08 13.25
C ALA A 80 22.19 4.45 12.65
N TYR A 81 22.26 4.32 11.31
CA TYR A 81 23.28 3.52 10.63
C TYR A 81 24.04 4.29 9.54
N GLY A 82 23.80 5.58 9.41
CA GLY A 82 24.42 6.45 8.41
C GLY A 82 23.67 6.55 7.09
N ALA A 83 23.97 7.60 6.33
CA ALA A 83 23.24 8.00 5.12
C ALA A 83 23.24 6.91 4.02
N ARG A 84 24.30 6.13 3.89
CA ARG A 84 24.37 5.05 2.89
C ARG A 84 23.36 3.96 3.16
N THR A 85 23.19 3.57 4.42
CA THR A 85 22.22 2.55 4.85
C THR A 85 20.79 3.10 4.74
N GLY A 86 20.58 4.38 5.08
CA GLY A 86 19.31 5.07 4.85
C GLY A 86 18.90 5.06 3.36
N PHE A 87 19.85 5.35 2.47
CA PHE A 87 19.59 5.27 1.03
C PHE A 87 19.24 3.85 0.58
N LEU A 88 19.96 2.84 1.05
CA LEU A 88 19.67 1.44 0.76
C LEU A 88 18.25 1.05 1.20
N ALA A 89 17.82 1.49 2.37
CA ALA A 89 16.48 1.22 2.88
C ALA A 89 15.38 1.78 1.96
N ILE A 90 15.52 3.03 1.49
CA ILE A 90 14.59 3.64 0.53
C ILE A 90 14.63 2.94 -0.82
N TRP A 91 15.82 2.55 -1.28
CA TRP A 91 15.95 1.84 -2.55
C TRP A 91 15.26 0.48 -2.52
N LEU A 92 15.39 -0.27 -1.42
CA LEU A 92 14.68 -1.54 -1.22
C LEU A 92 13.16 -1.33 -1.12
N GLN A 93 12.70 -0.28 -0.45
CA GLN A 93 11.28 0.09 -0.41
C GLN A 93 10.74 0.45 -1.80
N TRP A 94 11.53 1.14 -2.62
CA TRP A 94 11.16 1.43 -4.01
C TRP A 94 11.03 0.16 -4.84
N ILE A 95 11.98 -0.79 -4.72
CA ILE A 95 11.90 -2.09 -5.40
C ILE A 95 10.63 -2.85 -4.97
N GLU A 96 10.37 -2.92 -3.66
CA GLU A 96 9.18 -3.56 -3.11
C GLU A 96 7.90 -2.97 -3.72
N SER A 97 7.77 -1.65 -3.70
CA SER A 97 6.63 -0.94 -4.27
C SER A 97 6.48 -1.22 -5.76
N THR A 98 7.59 -1.26 -6.51
CA THR A 98 7.60 -1.54 -7.95
C THR A 98 7.06 -2.95 -8.27
N ILE A 99 7.28 -3.92 -7.39
CA ILE A 99 6.76 -5.29 -7.53
C ILE A 99 5.30 -5.36 -7.06
N TRP A 100 4.97 -4.67 -5.98
CA TRP A 100 3.65 -4.72 -5.34
C TRP A 100 2.56 -4.05 -6.20
N TYR A 101 2.82 -2.88 -6.78
CA TYR A 101 1.85 -2.14 -7.59
C TYR A 101 1.28 -2.93 -8.77
N PRO A 102 2.08 -3.56 -9.65
CA PRO A 102 1.57 -4.37 -10.74
C PRO A 102 0.70 -5.53 -10.25
N THR A 103 1.02 -6.09 -9.10
CA THR A 103 0.25 -7.19 -8.49
C THR A 103 -1.16 -6.73 -8.10
N VAL A 104 -1.28 -5.57 -7.46
CA VAL A 104 -2.58 -4.98 -7.08
C VAL A 104 -3.39 -4.57 -8.31
N LEU A 105 -2.74 -3.95 -9.30
CA LEU A 105 -3.38 -3.55 -10.55
C LEU A 105 -3.90 -4.74 -11.34
N THR A 106 -3.14 -5.83 -11.40
CA THR A 106 -3.57 -7.08 -12.04
C THR A 106 -4.82 -7.64 -11.36
N PHE A 107 -4.86 -7.63 -10.02
CA PHE A 107 -6.06 -8.06 -9.28
C PHE A 107 -7.28 -7.18 -9.60
N GLY A 108 -7.12 -5.87 -9.69
CA GLY A 108 -8.19 -4.95 -10.11
C GLY A 108 -8.68 -5.25 -11.52
N ALA A 109 -7.76 -5.48 -12.47
CA ALA A 109 -8.08 -5.84 -13.84
C ALA A 109 -8.85 -7.15 -13.93
N VAL A 110 -8.42 -8.18 -13.19
CA VAL A 110 -9.10 -9.47 -13.09
C VAL A 110 -10.51 -9.29 -12.53
N SER A 111 -10.68 -8.51 -11.47
CA SER A 111 -11.98 -8.26 -10.85
C SER A 111 -12.96 -7.59 -11.81
N ILE A 112 -12.50 -6.60 -12.58
CA ILE A 112 -13.31 -5.93 -13.61
C ILE A 112 -13.68 -6.89 -14.73
N ALA A 113 -12.76 -7.74 -15.17
CA ALA A 113 -13.00 -8.74 -16.20
C ALA A 113 -14.06 -9.77 -15.75
N PHE A 114 -14.06 -10.19 -14.50
CA PHE A 114 -15.08 -11.07 -13.95
C PHE A 114 -16.49 -10.44 -13.96
N ILE A 115 -16.59 -9.13 -13.72
CA ILE A 115 -17.85 -8.39 -13.78
C ILE A 115 -18.37 -8.34 -15.23
N GLY A 116 -17.50 -8.12 -16.23
CA GLY A 116 -17.88 -7.90 -17.62
C GLY A 116 -17.95 -9.17 -18.48
N LEU A 117 -17.11 -10.16 -18.22
CA LEU A 117 -16.91 -11.34 -19.08
C LEU A 117 -17.42 -12.65 -18.48
N ASN A 118 -17.99 -12.60 -17.26
CA ASN A 118 -18.53 -13.76 -16.58
C ASN A 118 -17.46 -14.84 -16.26
N GLN A 119 -17.86 -16.12 -16.12
CA GLN A 119 -17.02 -17.23 -15.66
C GLN A 119 -15.83 -17.59 -16.57
N HIS A 120 -15.74 -17.02 -17.77
CA HIS A 120 -14.63 -17.26 -18.69
C HIS A 120 -13.51 -16.21 -18.59
N ALA A 121 -13.62 -15.26 -17.66
CA ALA A 121 -12.65 -14.17 -17.52
C ALA A 121 -11.24 -14.66 -17.16
N ASP A 122 -11.14 -15.69 -16.34
CA ASP A 122 -9.89 -16.32 -15.93
C ASP A 122 -9.14 -16.94 -17.12
N MET A 123 -9.83 -17.64 -18.01
CA MET A 123 -9.22 -18.19 -19.23
C MET A 123 -8.76 -17.11 -20.19
N ILE A 124 -9.55 -16.05 -20.38
CA ILE A 124 -9.20 -14.94 -21.26
C ILE A 124 -7.98 -14.18 -20.73
N LEU A 125 -7.94 -13.92 -19.42
CA LEU A 125 -6.82 -13.24 -18.77
C LEU A 125 -5.54 -14.08 -18.74
N ALA A 126 -5.67 -15.39 -18.48
CA ALA A 126 -4.54 -16.30 -18.51
C ALA A 126 -3.95 -16.49 -19.91
N SER A 127 -4.80 -16.50 -20.96
CA SER A 127 -4.38 -16.67 -22.34
C SER A 127 -3.91 -15.36 -23.00
N ASN A 128 -4.41 -14.21 -22.58
CA ASN A 128 -4.13 -12.93 -23.20
C ASN A 128 -3.41 -11.95 -22.28
N LYS A 129 -2.10 -12.18 -22.12
CA LYS A 129 -1.21 -11.31 -21.32
C LYS A 129 -1.23 -9.85 -21.77
N ILE A 130 -1.45 -9.61 -23.06
CA ILE A 130 -1.52 -8.26 -23.63
C ILE A 130 -2.75 -7.53 -23.10
N PHE A 131 -3.92 -8.19 -23.05
CA PHE A 131 -5.13 -7.62 -22.50
C PHE A 131 -4.95 -7.21 -21.03
N THR A 132 -4.38 -8.10 -20.21
CA THR A 132 -4.08 -7.81 -18.80
C THR A 132 -3.14 -6.62 -18.65
N LEU A 133 -2.12 -6.53 -19.51
CA LEU A 133 -1.17 -5.42 -19.54
C LEU A 133 -1.84 -4.11 -19.95
N VAL A 134 -2.68 -4.13 -20.99
CA VAL A 134 -3.42 -2.94 -21.45
C VAL A 134 -4.37 -2.43 -20.36
N VAL A 135 -5.10 -3.30 -19.70
CA VAL A 135 -6.01 -2.90 -18.59
C VAL A 135 -5.21 -2.31 -17.43
N ALA A 136 -4.09 -2.93 -17.04
CA ALA A 136 -3.23 -2.42 -15.98
C ALA A 136 -2.64 -1.04 -16.34
N VAL A 137 -2.15 -0.86 -17.57
CA VAL A 137 -1.60 0.41 -18.05
C VAL A 137 -2.68 1.48 -18.16
N SER A 138 -3.85 1.14 -18.69
CA SER A 138 -4.99 2.09 -18.78
C SER A 138 -5.42 2.58 -17.42
N TYR A 139 -5.47 1.71 -16.41
CA TYR A 139 -5.81 2.10 -15.04
C TYR A 139 -4.77 3.05 -14.42
N THR A 140 -3.47 2.81 -14.66
CA THR A 140 -2.41 3.71 -14.18
C THR A 140 -2.50 5.09 -14.86
N HIS A 141 -2.80 5.13 -16.16
CA HIS A 141 -2.96 6.39 -16.89
C HIS A 141 -4.19 7.19 -16.44
N LEU A 142 -5.33 6.54 -16.20
CA LEU A 142 -6.53 7.20 -15.69
C LEU A 142 -6.28 7.85 -14.33
N ARG A 143 -5.57 7.14 -13.44
CA ARG A 143 -5.23 7.68 -12.12
C ARG A 143 -4.20 8.81 -12.17
N ALA A 144 -3.25 8.77 -13.09
CA ALA A 144 -2.28 9.85 -13.29
C ALA A 144 -2.97 11.14 -13.80
N HIS A 145 -4.05 11.02 -14.56
CA HIS A 145 -4.84 12.16 -15.02
C HIS A 145 -5.63 12.85 -13.90
N GLU A 146 -6.13 12.10 -12.92
CA GLU A 146 -6.85 12.66 -11.78
C GLU A 146 -5.94 13.51 -10.87
N THR A 147 -4.67 13.13 -10.73
CA THR A 147 -3.70 13.86 -9.88
C THR A 147 -3.14 15.13 -10.52
N VAL A 148 -3.40 15.39 -11.80
CA VAL A 148 -2.96 16.61 -12.52
C VAL A 148 -4.04 17.68 -12.52
N LEU A 149 -5.28 17.34 -12.15
CA LEU A 149 -6.43 18.27 -12.16
C LEU A 149 -6.74 18.90 -10.79
N ASP A 150 -6.02 18.51 -9.72
CA ASP A 150 -6.05 19.12 -8.39
C ASP A 150 -4.77 19.98 -8.14
#